data_203f9ff49aaeec86415eb5c33afb8cae
#
_entry.id   203f9ff49aaeec86415eb5c33afb8cae
#
_cell.length_a   1.000
_cell.length_b   1.000
_cell.length_c   1.000
_cell.angle_alpha   90.00
_cell.angle_beta   90.00
_cell.angle_gamma   90.00
#
_symmetry.space_group_name_H-M   'P 1'
#
loop_
_entity.id
_entity.type
_entity.pdbx_description
1 polymer ?
#
loop_
_entity_poly.entity_id
_entity_poly.type
_entity_poly.pdbx_seq_one_letter_code
_entity_poly.pdbx_strand_id
1 'polypeptide(L)'
;MLKTIKNIFFISLFFLFANCDQTSQSKNNSNGIVVVKVFSSLTCPHCADLHGTIYEKLKNEYIGIGKVKFEHNAFPLDLAALNAEKILQCTTDTKIKMSFLTELYKKQNKWAAGSDIRVINESIKKIGEGFNLTQDQMNKCLENKKLEEKILNERIEAQKNYKVKSTPTIYLNKKKYEGKRDYKSFK
;
A
#
# COMPACT_ATOMS: atom_id res chain seq x y z
N MET A 1 -20.56 -80.34 -43.13
CA MET A 1 -19.56 -79.67 -42.27
C MET A 1 -19.99 -78.20 -42.07
N LEU A 2 -20.52 -77.93 -40.92
CA LEU A 2 -21.09 -76.65 -40.58
C LEU A 2 -20.01 -75.70 -40.05
N LYS A 3 -19.90 -74.49 -40.59
CA LYS A 3 -19.15 -73.39 -39.92
C LYS A 3 -20.04 -72.25 -39.64
N THR A 4 -20.28 -72.11 -38.39
CA THR A 4 -21.01 -71.02 -37.75
C THR A 4 -20.20 -69.72 -37.77
N ILE A 5 -20.77 -68.65 -38.36
CA ILE A 5 -20.21 -67.34 -38.37
C ILE A 5 -20.81 -66.59 -37.14
N LYS A 6 -19.97 -66.27 -36.18
CA LYS A 6 -20.33 -65.41 -35.00
C LYS A 6 -20.22 -63.97 -35.41
N ASN A 7 -21.38 -63.28 -35.39
CA ASN A 7 -21.43 -61.80 -35.48
C ASN A 7 -20.89 -61.19 -34.22
N ILE A 8 -19.81 -60.41 -34.34
CA ILE A 8 -19.30 -59.56 -33.29
C ILE A 8 -19.88 -58.19 -33.53
N PHE A 9 -20.78 -57.80 -32.66
CA PHE A 9 -21.39 -56.46 -32.62
C PHE A 9 -20.38 -55.50 -31.97
N PHE A 10 -19.76 -54.62 -32.74
CA PHE A 10 -18.86 -53.61 -32.24
C PHE A 10 -19.68 -52.40 -31.75
N ILE A 11 -19.89 -52.33 -30.46
CA ILE A 11 -20.53 -51.14 -29.80
C ILE A 11 -19.44 -50.08 -29.70
N SER A 12 -19.50 -49.09 -30.60
CA SER A 12 -18.67 -47.89 -30.56
C SER A 12 -19.21 -46.97 -29.43
N LEU A 13 -18.52 -46.99 -28.31
CA LEU A 13 -18.81 -46.10 -27.16
C LEU A 13 -18.22 -44.69 -27.45
N PHE A 14 -19.07 -43.81 -27.93
CA PHE A 14 -18.74 -42.40 -28.12
C PHE A 14 -18.57 -41.72 -26.75
N PHE A 15 -17.33 -41.54 -26.28
CA PHE A 15 -17.01 -40.70 -25.16
C PHE A 15 -17.15 -39.24 -25.57
N LEU A 16 -18.25 -38.60 -25.20
CA LEU A 16 -18.39 -37.14 -25.18
C LEU A 16 -17.50 -36.60 -24.10
N PHE A 17 -16.33 -36.07 -24.43
CA PHE A 17 -15.54 -35.24 -23.56
C PHE A 17 -16.27 -33.92 -23.40
N ALA A 18 -17.06 -33.77 -22.33
CA ALA A 18 -17.51 -32.47 -21.85
C ALA A 18 -16.27 -31.72 -21.35
N ASN A 19 -15.74 -30.81 -22.16
CA ASN A 19 -14.79 -29.80 -21.70
C ASN A 19 -15.48 -28.92 -20.68
N CYS A 20 -15.30 -29.24 -19.41
CA CYS A 20 -15.62 -28.35 -18.32
C CYS A 20 -14.54 -27.28 -18.30
N ASP A 21 -14.83 -26.13 -18.91
CA ASP A 21 -14.02 -24.92 -18.82
C ASP A 21 -14.08 -24.45 -17.35
N GLN A 22 -13.10 -24.92 -16.58
CA GLN A 22 -12.92 -24.45 -15.21
C GLN A 22 -12.28 -23.05 -15.27
N THR A 23 -13.14 -22.05 -15.49
CA THR A 23 -12.81 -20.68 -15.16
C THR A 23 -12.50 -20.64 -13.66
N SER A 24 -11.23 -20.71 -13.33
CA SER A 24 -10.72 -20.55 -11.97
C SER A 24 -11.04 -19.15 -11.50
N GLN A 25 -12.25 -18.95 -11.00
CA GLN A 25 -12.57 -17.77 -10.18
C GLN A 25 -11.75 -17.91 -8.90
N SER A 26 -10.62 -17.23 -8.86
CA SER A 26 -9.89 -16.95 -7.64
C SER A 26 -10.86 -16.25 -6.68
N LYS A 27 -11.54 -17.03 -5.84
CA LYS A 27 -12.28 -16.51 -4.69
C LYS A 27 -11.25 -15.84 -3.77
N ASN A 28 -11.08 -14.52 -3.93
CA ASN A 28 -10.43 -13.70 -2.94
C ASN A 28 -11.29 -13.76 -1.66
N ASN A 29 -10.91 -14.62 -0.73
CA ASN A 29 -11.41 -14.63 0.64
C ASN A 29 -10.80 -13.43 1.40
N SER A 30 -11.08 -12.21 0.96
CA SER A 30 -11.08 -11.05 1.83
C SER A 30 -12.46 -11.07 2.49
N ASN A 31 -12.53 -11.18 3.80
CA ASN A 31 -13.77 -11.13 4.62
C ASN A 31 -14.56 -9.80 4.45
N GLY A 32 -14.82 -9.36 3.23
CA GLY A 32 -15.46 -8.08 2.93
C GLY A 32 -14.60 -6.84 3.20
N ILE A 33 -13.32 -6.99 3.59
CA ILE A 33 -12.43 -5.85 3.90
C ILE A 33 -11.84 -5.30 2.61
N VAL A 34 -12.03 -4.01 2.36
CA VAL A 34 -11.41 -3.29 1.25
C VAL A 34 -10.01 -2.81 1.67
N VAL A 35 -8.99 -3.17 0.92
CA VAL A 35 -7.63 -2.66 1.12
C VAL A 35 -7.43 -1.40 0.27
N VAL A 36 -7.18 -0.29 0.94
CA VAL A 36 -6.80 1.00 0.32
C VAL A 36 -5.29 1.14 0.45
N LYS A 37 -4.58 0.85 -0.63
CA LYS A 37 -3.12 0.98 -0.69
C LYS A 37 -2.75 2.30 -1.34
N VAL A 38 -1.96 3.13 -0.65
CA VAL A 38 -1.53 4.44 -1.16
C VAL A 38 -0.01 4.49 -1.22
N PHE A 39 0.52 4.67 -2.42
CA PHE A 39 1.93 4.98 -2.65
C PHE A 39 2.10 6.49 -2.57
N SER A 40 2.87 6.95 -1.60
CA SER A 40 2.93 8.37 -1.25
C SER A 40 4.30 8.81 -0.77
N SER A 41 4.59 10.10 -0.95
CA SER A 41 5.80 10.75 -0.43
C SER A 41 5.41 11.72 0.67
N LEU A 42 6.20 11.75 1.73
CA LEU A 42 5.97 12.65 2.86
C LEU A 42 6.22 14.13 2.53
N THR A 43 6.90 14.45 1.42
CA THR A 43 7.07 15.82 0.92
C THR A 43 6.06 16.21 -0.16
N CYS A 44 5.19 15.30 -0.61
CA CYS A 44 4.21 15.59 -1.65
C CYS A 44 2.95 16.28 -1.08
N PRO A 45 2.62 17.52 -1.50
CA PRO A 45 1.44 18.23 -1.00
C PRO A 45 0.12 17.51 -1.32
N HIS A 46 -0.01 16.91 -2.51
CA HIS A 46 -1.20 16.13 -2.87
C HIS A 46 -1.37 14.86 -2.02
N CYS A 47 -0.26 14.33 -1.45
CA CYS A 47 -0.34 13.22 -0.50
C CYS A 47 -0.85 13.70 0.86
N ALA A 48 -0.42 14.86 1.32
CA ALA A 48 -0.94 15.48 2.54
C ALA A 48 -2.43 15.79 2.41
N ASP A 49 -2.85 16.36 1.28
CA ASP A 49 -4.25 16.64 0.95
C ASP A 49 -5.12 15.37 0.99
N LEU A 50 -4.67 14.31 0.30
CA LEU A 50 -5.38 13.02 0.28
C LEU A 50 -5.50 12.44 1.70
N HIS A 51 -4.43 12.51 2.47
CA HIS A 51 -4.43 12.01 3.84
C HIS A 51 -5.41 12.79 4.72
N GLY A 52 -5.39 14.13 4.68
CA GLY A 52 -6.28 14.99 5.45
C GLY A 52 -7.75 14.90 5.05
N THR A 53 -8.05 14.61 3.78
CA THR A 53 -9.42 14.60 3.27
C THR A 53 -10.04 13.20 3.17
N ILE A 54 -9.30 12.23 2.63
CA ILE A 54 -9.82 10.87 2.38
C ILE A 54 -9.50 9.94 3.55
N TYR A 55 -8.23 9.87 3.99
CA TYR A 55 -7.85 8.95 5.05
C TYR A 55 -8.59 9.24 6.37
N GLU A 56 -8.68 10.51 6.79
CA GLU A 56 -9.36 10.87 8.04
C GLU A 56 -10.85 10.48 8.02
N LYS A 57 -11.53 10.63 6.88
CA LYS A 57 -12.91 10.17 6.73
C LYS A 57 -13.04 8.65 6.71
N LEU A 58 -12.17 7.96 5.98
CA LEU A 58 -12.12 6.50 5.99
C LEU A 58 -11.85 5.95 7.38
N LYS A 59 -10.96 6.60 8.15
CA LYS A 59 -10.64 6.23 9.54
C LYS A 59 -11.89 6.26 10.42
N ASN A 60 -12.67 7.33 10.31
CA ASN A 60 -13.85 7.52 11.14
C ASN A 60 -15.02 6.62 10.73
N GLU A 61 -15.22 6.39 9.41
CA GLU A 61 -16.40 5.68 8.91
C GLU A 61 -16.18 4.17 8.69
N TYR A 62 -14.96 3.73 8.34
CA TYR A 62 -14.74 2.36 7.88
C TYR A 62 -13.56 1.62 8.53
N ILE A 63 -12.46 2.31 8.84
CA ILE A 63 -11.27 1.65 9.40
C ILE A 63 -11.56 1.19 10.82
N GLY A 64 -12.20 2.04 11.64
CA GLY A 64 -12.54 1.73 13.02
C GLY A 64 -13.46 0.52 13.17
N ILE A 65 -14.32 0.25 12.20
CA ILE A 65 -15.25 -0.90 12.16
C ILE A 65 -14.73 -2.08 11.33
N GLY A 66 -13.46 -2.03 10.91
CA GLY A 66 -12.78 -3.13 10.22
C GLY A 66 -13.22 -3.38 8.76
N LYS A 67 -13.97 -2.48 8.14
CA LYS A 67 -14.40 -2.60 6.73
C LYS A 67 -13.33 -2.16 5.72
N VAL A 68 -12.40 -1.31 6.14
CA VAL A 68 -11.29 -0.82 5.32
C VAL A 68 -9.97 -1.03 6.05
N LYS A 69 -8.98 -1.53 5.34
CA LYS A 69 -7.57 -1.54 5.74
C LYS A 69 -6.83 -0.49 4.91
N PHE A 70 -6.29 0.52 5.56
CA PHE A 70 -5.47 1.52 4.88
C PHE A 70 -3.99 1.15 4.98
N GLU A 71 -3.27 1.20 3.86
CA GLU A 71 -1.85 0.90 3.77
C GLU A 71 -1.10 2.11 3.18
N HIS A 72 -0.28 2.76 4.01
CA HIS A 72 0.73 3.69 3.55
C HIS A 72 1.92 2.92 3.00
N ASN A 73 2.29 3.20 1.75
CA ASN A 73 3.45 2.60 1.08
C ASN A 73 4.41 3.72 0.70
N ALA A 74 5.61 3.68 1.25
CA ALA A 74 6.61 4.70 1.04
C ALA A 74 7.03 4.80 -0.44
N PHE A 75 6.96 6.01 -0.97
CA PHE A 75 7.47 6.34 -2.28
C PHE A 75 8.19 7.70 -2.23
N PRO A 76 9.34 7.77 -1.51
CA PRO A 76 10.03 9.03 -1.30
C PRO A 76 10.48 9.65 -2.63
N LEU A 77 10.18 10.94 -2.82
CA LEU A 77 10.55 11.69 -4.03
C LEU A 77 11.90 12.38 -3.87
N ASP A 78 12.33 12.61 -2.64
CA ASP A 78 13.55 13.32 -2.27
C ASP A 78 14.15 12.80 -0.96
N LEU A 79 15.30 13.34 -0.57
CA LEU A 79 16.01 12.94 0.65
C LEU A 79 15.22 13.29 1.93
N ALA A 80 14.50 14.41 1.93
CA ALA A 80 13.70 14.80 3.09
C ALA A 80 12.55 13.80 3.33
N ALA A 81 11.85 13.38 2.26
CA ALA A 81 10.84 12.35 2.33
C ALA A 81 11.41 11.00 2.77
N LEU A 82 12.60 10.62 2.28
CA LEU A 82 13.27 9.38 2.68
C LEU A 82 13.62 9.40 4.17
N ASN A 83 14.19 10.50 4.66
CA ASN A 83 14.54 10.64 6.08
C ASN A 83 13.30 10.67 6.98
N ALA A 84 12.24 11.36 6.56
CA ALA A 84 10.96 11.35 7.27
C ALA A 84 10.37 9.94 7.35
N GLU A 85 10.45 9.16 6.27
CA GLU A 85 9.99 7.77 6.25
C GLU A 85 10.86 6.88 7.15
N LYS A 86 12.18 7.07 7.17
CA LYS A 86 13.07 6.35 8.09
C LYS A 86 12.69 6.60 9.55
N ILE A 87 12.42 7.85 9.93
CA ILE A 87 12.00 8.19 11.30
C ILE A 87 10.59 7.64 11.58
N LEU A 88 9.66 7.71 10.63
CA LEU A 88 8.32 7.13 10.77
C LEU A 88 8.38 5.62 11.03
N GLN A 89 9.32 4.92 10.40
CA GLN A 89 9.50 3.48 10.59
C GLN A 89 10.28 3.10 11.87
N CYS A 90 10.74 4.07 12.67
CA CYS A 90 11.30 3.84 14.00
C CYS A 90 10.29 3.21 14.97
N THR A 91 9.00 3.50 14.80
CA THR A 91 7.96 2.86 15.61
C THR A 91 7.41 1.62 14.92
N THR A 92 7.25 0.53 15.67
CA THR A 92 6.65 -0.72 15.23
C THR A 92 5.15 -0.79 15.52
N ASP A 93 4.65 0.04 16.45
CA ASP A 93 3.22 0.12 16.74
C ASP A 93 2.47 0.80 15.58
N THR A 94 1.53 0.08 14.99
CA THR A 94 0.79 0.54 13.82
C THR A 94 -0.09 1.76 14.12
N LYS A 95 -0.69 1.85 15.31
CA LYS A 95 -1.55 2.99 15.69
C LYS A 95 -0.72 4.24 15.87
N ILE A 96 0.40 4.12 16.59
CA ILE A 96 1.36 5.22 16.78
C ILE A 96 1.91 5.66 15.42
N LYS A 97 2.32 4.71 14.57
CA LYS A 97 2.81 5.01 13.21
C LYS A 97 1.80 5.79 12.39
N MET A 98 0.54 5.38 12.37
CA MET A 98 -0.49 6.08 11.60
C MET A 98 -0.82 7.46 12.18
N SER A 99 -0.76 7.63 13.49
CA SER A 99 -0.92 8.95 14.13
C SER A 99 0.26 9.87 13.83
N PHE A 100 1.48 9.34 13.86
CA PHE A 100 2.69 10.08 13.49
C PHE A 100 2.69 10.46 12.01
N LEU A 101 2.31 9.54 11.12
CA LEU A 101 2.11 9.83 9.69
C LEU A 101 1.13 10.99 9.46
N THR A 102 0.00 10.98 10.19
CA THR A 102 -1.00 12.05 10.13
C THR A 102 -0.39 13.39 10.56
N GLU A 103 0.40 13.41 11.63
CA GLU A 103 1.01 14.65 12.13
C GLU A 103 2.13 15.15 11.21
N LEU A 104 2.89 14.24 10.57
CA LEU A 104 3.87 14.61 9.55
C LEU A 104 3.19 15.29 8.36
N TYR A 105 2.09 14.75 7.85
CA TYR A 105 1.35 15.41 6.76
C TYR A 105 0.74 16.73 7.19
N LYS A 106 0.12 16.80 8.36
CA LYS A 106 -0.48 18.03 8.90
C LYS A 106 0.51 19.17 9.05
N LYS A 107 1.76 18.85 9.39
CA LYS A 107 2.84 19.83 9.59
C LYS A 107 3.81 19.90 8.41
N GLN A 108 3.49 19.27 7.27
CA GLN A 108 4.38 19.13 6.11
C GLN A 108 4.99 20.46 5.68
N ASN A 109 4.17 21.51 5.55
CA ASN A 109 4.62 22.85 5.18
C ASN A 109 5.58 23.53 6.16
N LYS A 110 5.69 23.00 7.39
CA LYS A 110 6.60 23.51 8.42
C LYS A 110 7.93 22.75 8.42
N TRP A 111 7.87 21.40 8.46
CA TRP A 111 9.09 20.61 8.56
C TRP A 111 9.77 20.38 7.20
N ALA A 112 9.03 20.38 6.09
CA ALA A 112 9.58 20.20 4.74
C ALA A 112 10.01 21.52 4.09
N ALA A 113 10.05 22.62 4.84
CA ALA A 113 10.47 23.93 4.33
C ALA A 113 12.00 24.07 4.32
N GLY A 114 12.52 24.75 3.29
CA GLY A 114 13.94 24.99 3.15
C GLY A 114 14.70 23.86 2.45
N SER A 115 16.04 23.97 2.43
CA SER A 115 16.93 23.03 1.71
C SER A 115 17.99 22.39 2.62
N ASP A 116 18.15 22.86 3.86
CA ASP A 116 19.12 22.26 4.79
C ASP A 116 18.51 21.00 5.42
N ILE A 117 19.00 19.84 4.97
CA ILE A 117 18.52 18.54 5.42
C ILE A 117 18.68 18.33 6.94
N ARG A 118 19.66 18.97 7.57
CA ARG A 118 19.86 18.87 9.03
C ARG A 118 18.72 19.57 9.77
N VAL A 119 18.34 20.77 9.32
CA VAL A 119 17.21 21.52 9.89
C VAL A 119 15.90 20.77 9.68
N ILE A 120 15.72 20.20 8.50
CA ILE A 120 14.56 19.36 8.18
C ILE A 120 14.49 18.14 9.12
N ASN A 121 15.60 17.41 9.29
CA ASN A 121 15.65 16.26 10.19
C ASN A 121 15.33 16.63 11.64
N GLU A 122 15.87 17.74 12.16
CA GLU A 122 15.54 18.22 13.51
C GLU A 122 14.05 18.55 13.65
N SER A 123 13.47 19.17 12.63
CA SER A 123 12.04 19.47 12.61
C SER A 123 11.16 18.22 12.63
N ILE A 124 11.54 17.16 11.89
CA ILE A 124 10.86 15.86 11.90
C ILE A 124 11.02 15.18 13.26
N LYS A 125 12.24 15.19 13.83
CA LYS A 125 12.52 14.58 15.14
C LYS A 125 11.71 15.24 16.25
N LYS A 126 11.57 16.58 16.21
CA LYS A 126 10.72 17.30 17.16
C LYS A 126 9.24 16.87 17.10
N ILE A 127 8.74 16.47 15.92
CA ILE A 127 7.40 15.89 15.82
C ILE A 127 7.41 14.47 16.41
N GLY A 128 8.44 13.66 16.12
CA GLY A 128 8.61 12.28 16.61
C GLY A 128 8.64 12.16 18.14
N GLU A 129 9.19 13.17 18.84
CA GLU A 129 9.18 13.24 20.31
C GLU A 129 7.76 13.19 20.89
N GLY A 130 6.78 13.78 20.18
CA GLY A 130 5.36 13.70 20.55
C GLY A 130 4.75 12.28 20.42
N PHE A 131 5.50 11.33 19.87
CA PHE A 131 5.12 9.92 19.71
C PHE A 131 6.04 8.98 20.50
N ASN A 132 6.67 9.47 21.55
CA ASN A 132 7.58 8.75 22.44
C ASN A 132 8.85 8.20 21.75
N LEU A 133 9.28 8.81 20.66
CA LEU A 133 10.57 8.51 20.02
C LEU A 133 11.66 9.40 20.63
N THR A 134 12.74 8.79 21.12
CA THR A 134 13.89 9.54 21.62
C THR A 134 14.76 10.04 20.46
N GLN A 135 15.54 11.10 20.70
CA GLN A 135 16.52 11.62 19.74
C GLN A 135 17.51 10.53 19.29
N ASP A 136 18.01 9.71 20.24
CA ASP A 136 18.93 8.60 19.96
C ASP A 136 18.29 7.54 19.04
N GLN A 137 17.05 7.14 19.31
CA GLN A 137 16.31 6.21 18.45
C GLN A 137 16.17 6.75 17.02
N MET A 138 15.75 8.00 16.88
CA MET A 138 15.56 8.62 15.56
C MET A 138 16.87 8.80 14.80
N ASN A 139 17.97 9.14 15.50
CA ASN A 139 19.30 9.20 14.89
C ASN A 139 19.73 7.81 14.38
N LYS A 140 19.57 6.76 15.18
CA LYS A 140 19.84 5.38 14.75
C LYS A 140 19.02 4.97 13.53
N CYS A 141 17.75 5.38 13.45
CA CYS A 141 16.95 5.12 12.26
C CYS A 141 17.45 5.90 11.03
N LEU A 142 17.85 7.15 11.19
CA LEU A 142 18.45 7.94 10.09
C LEU A 142 19.75 7.35 9.57
N GLU A 143 20.56 6.74 10.44
CA GLU A 143 21.83 6.11 10.09
C GLU A 143 21.66 4.66 9.57
N ASN A 144 20.49 4.08 9.73
CA ASN A 144 20.24 2.68 9.39
C ASN A 144 20.19 2.48 7.86
N LYS A 145 21.29 1.97 7.31
CA LYS A 145 21.43 1.69 5.88
C LYS A 145 20.51 0.58 5.39
N LYS A 146 20.28 -0.46 6.21
CA LYS A 146 19.35 -1.54 5.84
C LYS A 146 17.90 -1.04 5.72
N LEU A 147 17.50 -0.12 6.60
CA LEU A 147 16.19 0.51 6.52
C LEU A 147 16.07 1.40 5.28
N GLU A 148 17.12 2.16 4.96
CA GLU A 148 17.20 2.98 3.75
C GLU A 148 17.05 2.13 2.48
N GLU A 149 17.85 1.07 2.37
CA GLU A 149 17.79 0.12 1.25
C GLU A 149 16.41 -0.53 1.13
N LYS A 150 15.80 -0.93 2.24
CA LYS A 150 14.44 -1.47 2.27
C LYS A 150 13.45 -0.49 1.66
N ILE A 151 13.43 0.76 2.12
CA ILE A 151 12.49 1.79 1.62
C ILE A 151 12.71 2.06 0.12
N LEU A 152 13.97 2.15 -0.31
CA LEU A 152 14.31 2.37 -1.72
C LEU A 152 13.92 1.17 -2.60
N ASN A 153 14.11 -0.05 -2.13
CA ASN A 153 13.68 -1.26 -2.82
C ASN A 153 12.14 -1.34 -2.92
N GLU A 154 11.42 -1.01 -1.86
CA GLU A 154 9.95 -0.91 -1.89
C GLU A 154 9.46 0.11 -2.92
N ARG A 155 10.15 1.25 -3.08
CA ARG A 155 9.88 2.22 -4.15
C ARG A 155 10.12 1.63 -5.54
N ILE A 156 11.24 0.90 -5.75
CA ILE A 156 11.55 0.25 -7.02
C ILE A 156 10.48 -0.80 -7.36
N GLU A 157 10.09 -1.62 -6.38
CA GLU A 157 9.01 -2.61 -6.54
C GLU A 157 7.66 -1.95 -6.86
N ALA A 158 7.36 -0.80 -6.25
CA ALA A 158 6.16 -0.02 -6.58
C ALA A 158 6.16 0.44 -8.04
N GLN A 159 7.31 0.88 -8.57
CA GLN A 159 7.46 1.25 -9.98
C GLN A 159 7.28 0.04 -10.90
N LYS A 160 7.89 -1.10 -10.58
CA LYS A 160 7.85 -2.31 -11.42
C LYS A 160 6.48 -2.97 -11.40
N ASN A 161 5.92 -3.24 -10.21
CA ASN A 161 4.75 -4.10 -10.05
C ASN A 161 3.43 -3.33 -10.09
N TYR A 162 3.43 -2.08 -9.56
CA TYR A 162 2.24 -1.22 -9.52
C TYR A 162 2.28 -0.08 -10.53
N LYS A 163 3.32 -0.01 -11.38
CA LYS A 163 3.47 1.06 -12.38
C LYS A 163 3.30 2.46 -11.79
N VAL A 164 3.77 2.67 -10.55
CA VAL A 164 3.72 3.97 -9.89
C VAL A 164 4.67 4.93 -10.60
N LYS A 165 4.13 6.03 -11.13
CA LYS A 165 4.88 7.09 -11.83
C LYS A 165 4.83 8.43 -11.09
N SER A 166 3.85 8.60 -10.20
CA SER A 166 3.63 9.83 -9.44
C SER A 166 2.96 9.51 -8.11
N THR A 167 3.00 10.47 -7.18
CA THR A 167 2.33 10.37 -5.89
C THR A 167 1.23 11.43 -5.74
N PRO A 168 0.14 11.12 -5.06
CA PRO A 168 -0.24 9.78 -4.60
C PRO A 168 -0.73 8.90 -5.74
N THR A 169 -0.41 7.58 -5.71
CA THR A 169 -1.03 6.55 -6.53
C THR A 169 -1.81 5.61 -5.61
N ILE A 170 -3.07 5.34 -5.94
CA ILE A 170 -4.00 4.62 -5.08
C ILE A 170 -4.42 3.31 -5.73
N TYR A 171 -4.51 2.25 -4.93
CA TYR A 171 -5.10 0.98 -5.31
C TYR A 171 -6.21 0.60 -4.33
N LEU A 172 -7.34 0.17 -4.87
CA LEU A 172 -8.41 -0.48 -4.13
C LEU A 172 -8.31 -1.99 -4.36
N ASN A 173 -7.92 -2.71 -3.34
CA ASN A 173 -7.51 -4.10 -3.47
C ASN A 173 -6.39 -4.24 -4.53
N LYS A 174 -6.68 -4.88 -5.67
CA LYS A 174 -5.72 -5.08 -6.77
C LYS A 174 -5.90 -4.07 -7.93
N LYS A 175 -6.94 -3.23 -7.89
CA LYS A 175 -7.29 -2.32 -8.99
C LYS A 175 -6.79 -0.92 -8.71
N LYS A 176 -6.05 -0.34 -9.66
CA LYS A 176 -5.64 1.05 -9.60
C LYS A 176 -6.87 1.96 -9.65
N TYR A 177 -6.90 2.95 -8.76
CA TYR A 177 -7.97 3.95 -8.72
C TYR A 177 -7.64 5.11 -9.65
N GLU A 178 -8.50 5.33 -10.64
CA GLU A 178 -8.35 6.39 -11.65
C GLU A 178 -9.42 7.49 -11.49
N GLY A 179 -10.20 7.42 -10.40
CA GLY A 179 -11.27 8.40 -10.13
C GLY A 179 -10.77 9.72 -9.54
N LYS A 180 -11.71 10.63 -9.28
CA LYS A 180 -11.41 11.89 -8.61
C LYS A 180 -10.93 11.66 -7.18
N ARG A 181 -9.97 12.48 -6.72
CA ARG A 181 -9.40 12.41 -5.37
C ARG A 181 -10.22 13.23 -4.36
N ASP A 182 -11.53 13.11 -4.44
CA ASP A 182 -12.45 13.63 -3.43
C ASP A 182 -13.18 12.47 -2.73
N TYR A 183 -13.62 12.68 -1.50
CA TYR A 183 -14.21 11.61 -0.70
C TYR A 183 -15.51 11.07 -1.27
N LYS A 184 -16.33 11.92 -1.90
CA LYS A 184 -17.61 11.52 -2.49
C LYS A 184 -17.41 10.54 -3.65
N SER A 185 -16.43 10.81 -4.49
CA SER A 185 -16.08 9.94 -5.63
C SER A 185 -15.33 8.68 -5.20
N PHE A 186 -14.66 8.72 -4.04
CA PHE A 186 -13.89 7.62 -3.50
C PHE A 186 -14.77 6.59 -2.76
N LYS A 187 -15.88 7.03 -2.14
CA LYS A 187 -16.85 6.21 -1.42
C LYS A 187 -17.71 5.41 -2.39
#